data_8d2cf4f7088d1327c7c6e21963e66dcb
#
_entry.id   8d2cf4f7088d1327c7c6e21963e66dcb
#
_cell.length_a   1.000
_cell.length_b   1.000
_cell.length_c   1.000
_cell.angle_alpha   90.00
_cell.angle_beta   90.00
_cell.angle_gamma   90.00
#
_symmetry.space_group_name_H-M   'P 1'
#
loop_
_entity.id
_entity.type
_entity.pdbx_description
1 polymer ?
#
loop_
_entity_poly.entity_id
_entity_poly.type
_entity_poly.pdbx_seq_one_letter_code
_entity_poly.pdbx_strand_id
1 'polypeptide(L)'
;MANINGQVAIVTGSATGIGYGVIERLSKEGAKIVMVDFDSDMAQKASTELAEKGIDIEIVIGDVANPETAQDAAKKAIDTWGRIDILVNNAGIGGKNGNIWELDVEELDRVYRTNFRGVFSFCHEVIPYMMEKDYGRVVNIASIAGKEGNPRMVPYSATKAAVIGLTKSVGKELAGTGVLVNCITPAVVQTRILDEFTPEQVKYMVDKIPVGRTGEISEIAALVAWLSSPECSFSTGAVFDISGGRATY
;
A
#
# COMPACT_ATOMS: atom_id res chain seq x y z
N MET A 1 20.34 5.89 3.73
CA MET A 1 19.06 6.40 4.23
C MET A 1 18.36 7.10 3.08
N ALA A 2 17.12 6.79 2.80
CA ALA A 2 16.36 7.48 1.76
C ALA A 2 16.26 8.97 2.15
N ASN A 3 16.63 9.87 1.25
CA ASN A 3 16.58 11.31 1.54
C ASN A 3 15.18 11.85 1.21
N ILE A 4 14.24 11.67 2.16
CA ILE A 4 12.84 12.12 2.02
C ILE A 4 12.46 13.17 3.08
N ASN A 5 13.46 13.80 3.67
CA ASN A 5 13.24 14.81 4.73
C ASN A 5 12.37 15.97 4.23
N GLY A 6 11.31 16.28 4.98
CA GLY A 6 10.34 17.33 4.65
C GLY A 6 9.36 16.97 3.53
N GLN A 7 9.44 15.79 2.92
CA GLN A 7 8.46 15.29 1.97
C GLN A 7 7.15 14.90 2.68
N VAL A 8 6.03 14.96 1.97
CA VAL A 8 4.70 14.65 2.47
C VAL A 8 4.21 13.33 1.87
N ALA A 9 3.90 12.37 2.73
CA ALA A 9 3.44 11.04 2.35
C ALA A 9 1.98 10.82 2.77
N ILE A 10 1.15 10.35 1.84
CA ILE A 10 -0.18 9.81 2.11
C ILE A 10 -0.06 8.28 2.16
N VAL A 11 -0.50 7.65 3.25
CA VAL A 11 -0.45 6.19 3.43
C VAL A 11 -1.84 5.69 3.80
N THR A 12 -2.41 4.78 2.98
CA THR A 12 -3.76 4.25 3.19
C THR A 12 -3.74 2.91 3.96
N GLY A 13 -4.78 2.65 4.76
CA GLY A 13 -4.89 1.44 5.60
C GLY A 13 -3.72 1.37 6.58
N SER A 14 -3.46 2.46 7.29
CA SER A 14 -2.18 2.64 7.97
C SER A 14 -2.25 2.79 9.49
N ALA A 15 -3.42 2.55 10.08
CA ALA A 15 -3.55 2.47 11.54
C ALA A 15 -2.86 1.21 12.13
N THR A 16 -2.61 0.18 11.32
CA THR A 16 -1.99 -1.08 11.77
C THR A 16 -1.12 -1.73 10.70
N GLY A 17 -0.44 -2.81 11.05
CA GLY A 17 0.23 -3.73 10.13
C GLY A 17 1.29 -3.07 9.24
N ILE A 18 1.28 -3.42 7.95
CA ILE A 18 2.26 -2.93 6.97
C ILE A 18 2.20 -1.41 6.87
N GLY A 19 1.00 -0.83 6.76
CA GLY A 19 0.84 0.63 6.61
C GLY A 19 1.42 1.41 7.80
N TYR A 20 1.19 0.93 9.02
CA TYR A 20 1.77 1.52 10.24
C TYR A 20 3.29 1.46 10.21
N GLY A 21 3.87 0.28 9.89
CA GLY A 21 5.32 0.15 9.80
C GLY A 21 5.94 0.97 8.66
N VAL A 22 5.20 1.19 7.56
CA VAL A 22 5.61 2.13 6.51
C VAL A 22 5.66 3.56 7.04
N ILE A 23 4.63 4.00 7.78
CA ILE A 23 4.64 5.33 8.42
C ILE A 23 5.86 5.48 9.33
N GLU A 24 6.10 4.52 10.24
CA GLU A 24 7.26 4.59 11.15
C GLU A 24 8.58 4.69 10.37
N ARG A 25 8.70 3.96 9.26
CA ARG A 25 9.92 3.98 8.46
C ARG A 25 10.09 5.31 7.71
N LEU A 26 9.06 5.81 7.02
CA LEU A 26 9.14 7.07 6.27
C LEU A 26 9.40 8.25 7.21
N SER A 27 8.76 8.25 8.39
CA SER A 27 8.95 9.30 9.38
C SER A 27 10.36 9.34 9.98
N LYS A 28 10.99 8.18 10.19
CA LYS A 28 12.41 8.12 10.61
C LYS A 28 13.36 8.77 9.60
N GLU A 29 12.92 8.89 8.35
CA GLU A 29 13.67 9.52 7.27
C GLU A 29 13.20 10.97 7.01
N GLY A 30 12.33 11.49 7.91
CA GLY A 30 11.91 12.89 7.95
C GLY A 30 10.66 13.23 7.16
N ALA A 31 9.91 12.25 6.67
CA ALA A 31 8.64 12.49 6.00
C ALA A 31 7.54 12.91 6.98
N LYS A 32 6.67 13.82 6.54
CA LYS A 32 5.40 14.19 7.16
C LYS A 32 4.30 13.29 6.64
N ILE A 33 3.31 12.95 7.45
CA ILE A 33 2.37 11.86 7.15
C ILE A 33 0.91 12.32 7.15
N VAL A 34 0.17 11.95 6.11
CA VAL A 34 -1.29 11.83 6.17
C VAL A 34 -1.61 10.35 6.31
N MET A 35 -2.06 9.95 7.49
CA MET A 35 -2.60 8.62 7.77
C MET A 35 -4.04 8.56 7.29
N VAL A 36 -4.38 7.57 6.46
CA VAL A 36 -5.76 7.31 6.03
C VAL A 36 -6.18 5.94 6.51
N ASP A 37 -7.25 5.86 7.28
CA ASP A 37 -7.83 4.59 7.71
C ASP A 37 -9.35 4.72 7.89
N PHE A 38 -10.07 3.60 7.76
CA PHE A 38 -11.53 3.59 7.99
C PHE A 38 -11.90 3.41 9.46
N ASP A 39 -11.00 2.82 10.26
CA ASP A 39 -11.19 2.59 11.69
C ASP A 39 -10.75 3.81 12.49
N SER A 40 -11.72 4.60 12.91
CA SER A 40 -11.50 5.86 13.64
C SER A 40 -10.73 5.64 14.96
N ASP A 41 -11.09 4.61 15.72
CA ASP A 41 -10.50 4.39 17.04
C ASP A 41 -9.05 3.92 16.92
N MET A 42 -8.78 3.02 15.98
CA MET A 42 -7.42 2.54 15.73
C MET A 42 -6.54 3.65 15.14
N ALA A 43 -7.07 4.44 14.21
CA ALA A 43 -6.33 5.57 13.60
C ALA A 43 -6.00 6.64 14.64
N GLN A 44 -6.94 7.01 15.51
CA GLN A 44 -6.70 7.98 16.58
C GLN A 44 -5.65 7.49 17.58
N LYS A 45 -5.73 6.23 17.97
CA LYS A 45 -4.72 5.61 18.85
C LYS A 45 -3.34 5.62 18.19
N ALA A 46 -3.25 5.12 16.96
CA ALA A 46 -2.00 5.05 16.21
C ALA A 46 -1.38 6.43 15.99
N SER A 47 -2.19 7.44 15.63
CA SER A 47 -1.68 8.80 15.42
C SER A 47 -1.17 9.42 16.71
N THR A 48 -1.82 9.17 17.85
CA THR A 48 -1.35 9.65 19.15
C THR A 48 0.01 9.02 19.50
N GLU A 49 0.15 7.69 19.36
CA GLU A 49 1.41 6.98 19.60
C GLU A 49 2.55 7.48 18.69
N LEU A 50 2.24 7.81 17.44
CA LEU A 50 3.22 8.32 16.47
C LEU A 50 3.59 9.79 16.77
N ALA A 51 2.62 10.62 17.14
CA ALA A 51 2.86 12.01 17.53
C ALA A 51 3.74 12.11 18.80
N GLU A 52 3.54 11.22 19.79
CA GLU A 52 4.40 11.10 20.98
C GLU A 52 5.85 10.76 20.63
N LYS A 53 6.08 10.07 19.50
CA LYS A 53 7.42 9.80 18.95
C LYS A 53 7.99 11.00 18.15
N GLY A 54 7.28 12.12 18.11
CA GLY A 54 7.69 13.35 17.40
C GLY A 54 7.42 13.31 15.89
N ILE A 55 6.53 12.44 15.43
CA ILE A 55 6.14 12.35 14.01
C ILE A 55 5.10 13.44 13.69
N ASP A 56 5.36 14.21 12.62
CA ASP A 56 4.43 15.20 12.07
C ASP A 56 3.34 14.46 11.27
N ILE A 57 2.16 14.30 11.87
CA ILE A 57 1.10 13.43 11.35
C ILE A 57 -0.27 14.08 11.41
N GLU A 58 -1.00 13.99 10.29
CA GLU A 58 -2.42 14.28 10.15
C GLU A 58 -3.20 13.00 9.89
N ILE A 59 -4.48 12.96 10.26
CA ILE A 59 -5.35 11.81 10.02
C ILE A 59 -6.54 12.18 9.14
N VAL A 60 -6.94 11.23 8.29
CA VAL A 60 -8.20 11.25 7.54
C VAL A 60 -8.92 9.92 7.79
N ILE A 61 -10.10 10.00 8.40
CA ILE A 61 -10.95 8.84 8.64
C ILE A 61 -11.87 8.66 7.45
N GLY A 62 -11.74 7.53 6.75
CA GLY A 62 -12.58 7.24 5.59
C GLY A 62 -12.29 5.88 4.96
N ASP A 63 -13.29 5.34 4.30
CA ASP A 63 -13.15 4.13 3.50
C ASP A 63 -12.56 4.49 2.13
N VAL A 64 -11.43 3.89 1.76
CA VAL A 64 -10.80 4.08 0.44
C VAL A 64 -11.70 3.68 -0.73
N ALA A 65 -12.73 2.87 -0.47
CA ALA A 65 -13.76 2.56 -1.46
C ALA A 65 -14.61 3.77 -1.86
N ASN A 66 -14.58 4.86 -1.09
CA ASN A 66 -15.26 6.12 -1.39
C ASN A 66 -14.27 7.11 -1.98
N PRO A 67 -14.50 7.64 -3.20
CA PRO A 67 -13.58 8.59 -3.84
C PRO A 67 -13.33 9.86 -3.02
N GLU A 68 -14.32 10.29 -2.24
CA GLU A 68 -14.24 11.47 -1.37
C GLU A 68 -13.09 11.33 -0.34
N THR A 69 -12.79 10.12 0.11
CA THR A 69 -11.67 9.87 1.03
C THR A 69 -10.32 10.25 0.41
N ALA A 70 -10.14 10.02 -0.90
CA ALA A 70 -8.94 10.44 -1.61
C ALA A 70 -8.84 11.96 -1.73
N GLN A 71 -9.97 12.64 -1.99
CA GLN A 71 -10.05 14.10 -2.05
C GLN A 71 -9.72 14.72 -0.69
N ASP A 72 -10.30 14.20 0.39
CA ASP A 72 -10.04 14.66 1.75
C ASP A 72 -8.57 14.48 2.14
N ALA A 73 -7.95 13.36 1.77
CA ALA A 73 -6.54 13.09 2.04
C ALA A 73 -5.61 14.04 1.27
N ALA A 74 -5.87 14.25 -0.02
CA ALA A 74 -5.11 15.20 -0.83
C ALA A 74 -5.28 16.62 -0.29
N LYS A 75 -6.52 17.05 -0.02
CA LYS A 75 -6.82 18.35 0.56
C LYS A 75 -6.12 18.56 1.90
N LYS A 76 -6.15 17.57 2.80
CA LYS A 76 -5.47 17.61 4.09
C LYS A 76 -3.96 17.86 3.91
N ALA A 77 -3.30 17.13 3.03
CA ALA A 77 -1.87 17.30 2.75
C ALA A 77 -1.54 18.69 2.19
N ILE A 78 -2.35 19.18 1.26
CA ILE A 78 -2.14 20.49 0.63
C ILE A 78 -2.41 21.63 1.61
N ASP A 79 -3.51 21.58 2.37
CA ASP A 79 -3.87 22.61 3.34
C ASP A 79 -2.82 22.72 4.47
N THR A 80 -2.24 21.58 4.88
CA THR A 80 -1.29 21.55 6.00
C THR A 80 0.14 21.85 5.56
N TRP A 81 0.60 21.31 4.43
CA TRP A 81 2.01 21.40 4.03
C TRP A 81 2.27 21.87 2.59
N GLY A 82 1.23 22.13 1.80
CA GLY A 82 1.33 22.70 0.44
C GLY A 82 1.92 21.76 -0.62
N ARG A 83 2.04 20.44 -0.33
CA ARG A 83 2.64 19.47 -1.25
C ARG A 83 2.21 18.04 -0.97
N ILE A 84 2.33 17.18 -1.99
CA ILE A 84 2.23 15.72 -1.87
C ILE A 84 3.38 15.14 -2.69
N ASP A 85 4.23 14.33 -2.05
CA ASP A 85 5.43 13.76 -2.70
C ASP A 85 5.36 12.25 -2.81
N ILE A 86 4.69 11.60 -1.86
CA ILE A 86 4.65 10.15 -1.73
C ILE A 86 3.19 9.71 -1.55
N LEU A 87 2.78 8.70 -2.30
CA LEU A 87 1.52 8.00 -2.11
C LEU A 87 1.80 6.50 -1.93
N VAL A 88 1.38 5.94 -0.79
CA VAL A 88 1.45 4.50 -0.55
C VAL A 88 0.02 3.95 -0.47
N ASN A 89 -0.42 3.29 -1.53
CA ASN A 89 -1.70 2.59 -1.60
C ASN A 89 -1.54 1.22 -0.94
N ASN A 90 -1.78 1.16 0.38
CA ASN A 90 -1.64 -0.05 1.16
C ASN A 90 -2.98 -0.67 1.57
N ALA A 91 -4.04 0.11 1.72
CA ALA A 91 -5.35 -0.40 2.12
C ALA A 91 -5.81 -1.58 1.25
N GLY A 92 -6.34 -2.62 1.90
CA GLY A 92 -6.84 -3.79 1.19
C GLY A 92 -7.42 -4.84 2.13
N ILE A 93 -8.30 -5.65 1.59
CA ILE A 93 -8.99 -6.74 2.31
C ILE A 93 -8.82 -8.06 1.55
N GLY A 94 -8.73 -9.16 2.29
CA GLY A 94 -8.62 -10.52 1.71
C GLY A 94 -9.91 -11.04 1.08
N GLY A 95 -11.04 -10.60 1.60
CA GLY A 95 -12.34 -11.13 1.23
C GLY A 95 -12.62 -12.51 1.85
N LYS A 96 -13.79 -13.07 1.54
CA LYS A 96 -14.17 -14.43 1.97
C LYS A 96 -13.35 -15.47 1.23
N ASN A 97 -12.95 -16.51 1.96
CA ASN A 97 -12.35 -17.71 1.38
C ASN A 97 -13.44 -18.68 0.91
N GLY A 98 -13.46 -19.01 -0.37
CA GLY A 98 -14.42 -19.94 -0.97
C GLY A 98 -14.05 -20.29 -2.41
N ASN A 99 -14.56 -21.40 -2.91
CA ASN A 99 -14.47 -21.70 -4.34
C ASN A 99 -15.30 -20.67 -5.14
N ILE A 100 -14.93 -20.41 -6.40
CA ILE A 100 -15.61 -19.37 -7.20
C ILE A 100 -17.12 -19.57 -7.32
N TRP A 101 -17.58 -20.81 -7.32
CA TRP A 101 -19.03 -21.15 -7.38
C TRP A 101 -19.74 -21.06 -6.03
N GLU A 102 -19.00 -20.75 -4.93
CA GLU A 102 -19.54 -20.56 -3.57
C GLU A 102 -19.57 -19.07 -3.18
N LEU A 103 -18.90 -18.23 -3.95
CA LEU A 103 -18.81 -16.79 -3.70
C LEU A 103 -19.89 -16.05 -4.49
N ASP A 104 -20.56 -15.10 -3.84
CA ASP A 104 -21.49 -14.17 -4.47
C ASP A 104 -20.75 -13.01 -5.18
N VAL A 105 -21.45 -12.35 -6.10
CA VAL A 105 -20.92 -11.22 -6.87
C VAL A 105 -20.69 -10.00 -5.96
N GLU A 106 -21.51 -9.85 -4.94
CA GLU A 106 -21.40 -8.79 -3.93
C GLU A 106 -20.06 -8.85 -3.20
N GLU A 107 -19.54 -10.05 -2.94
CA GLU A 107 -18.22 -10.23 -2.35
C GLU A 107 -17.10 -9.80 -3.32
N LEU A 108 -17.22 -10.14 -4.61
CA LEU A 108 -16.31 -9.62 -5.62
C LEU A 108 -16.31 -8.09 -5.63
N ASP A 109 -17.50 -7.47 -5.67
CA ASP A 109 -17.66 -6.02 -5.70
C ASP A 109 -17.08 -5.35 -4.46
N ARG A 110 -17.27 -5.94 -3.29
CA ARG A 110 -16.72 -5.44 -2.04
C ARG A 110 -15.19 -5.41 -2.06
N VAL A 111 -14.56 -6.53 -2.47
CA VAL A 111 -13.10 -6.63 -2.57
C VAL A 111 -12.57 -5.71 -3.68
N TYR A 112 -13.26 -5.62 -4.81
CA TYR A 112 -12.89 -4.74 -5.93
C TYR A 112 -12.91 -3.25 -5.51
N ARG A 113 -13.96 -2.82 -4.81
CA ARG A 113 -14.08 -1.41 -4.36
C ARG A 113 -12.91 -1.01 -3.47
N THR A 114 -12.53 -1.84 -2.52
CA THR A 114 -11.43 -1.53 -1.61
C THR A 114 -10.07 -1.67 -2.32
N ASN A 115 -9.80 -2.85 -2.91
CA ASN A 115 -8.44 -3.21 -3.33
C ASN A 115 -8.01 -2.58 -4.65
N PHE A 116 -8.96 -2.23 -5.54
CA PHE A 116 -8.63 -1.69 -6.85
C PHE A 116 -9.20 -0.28 -7.06
N ARG A 117 -10.51 -0.08 -6.87
CA ARG A 117 -11.10 1.25 -7.05
C ARG A 117 -10.49 2.27 -6.08
N GLY A 118 -10.22 1.88 -4.85
CA GLY A 118 -9.51 2.73 -3.88
C GLY A 118 -8.14 3.17 -4.41
N VAL A 119 -7.32 2.22 -4.89
CA VAL A 119 -6.00 2.54 -5.49
C VAL A 119 -6.15 3.48 -6.69
N PHE A 120 -7.13 3.22 -7.56
CA PHE A 120 -7.41 4.09 -8.70
C PHE A 120 -7.79 5.51 -8.25
N SER A 121 -8.71 5.64 -7.28
CA SER A 121 -9.19 6.94 -6.79
C SER A 121 -8.05 7.76 -6.17
N PHE A 122 -7.18 7.16 -5.36
CA PHE A 122 -6.02 7.85 -4.79
C PHE A 122 -5.01 8.25 -5.86
N CYS A 123 -4.71 7.39 -6.82
CA CYS A 123 -3.84 7.76 -7.96
C CYS A 123 -4.45 8.91 -8.77
N HIS A 124 -5.74 8.84 -9.11
CA HIS A 124 -6.46 9.85 -9.87
C HIS A 124 -6.41 11.23 -9.18
N GLU A 125 -6.62 11.28 -7.87
CA GLU A 125 -6.67 12.52 -7.12
C GLU A 125 -5.28 13.09 -6.83
N VAL A 126 -4.29 12.25 -6.51
CA VAL A 126 -2.99 12.71 -6.00
C VAL A 126 -1.98 13.02 -7.11
N ILE A 127 -1.98 12.24 -8.20
CA ILE A 127 -0.98 12.38 -9.28
C ILE A 127 -0.95 13.79 -9.89
N PRO A 128 -2.08 14.51 -10.13
CA PRO A 128 -2.03 15.87 -10.64
C PRO A 128 -1.18 16.82 -9.79
N TYR A 129 -1.27 16.76 -8.47
CA TYR A 129 -0.45 17.58 -7.56
C TYR A 129 1.04 17.24 -7.66
N MET A 130 1.37 15.94 -7.84
CA MET A 130 2.74 15.51 -8.07
C MET A 130 3.30 16.01 -9.41
N MET A 131 2.48 15.99 -10.47
CA MET A 131 2.86 16.49 -11.79
C MET A 131 3.14 18.00 -11.78
N GLU A 132 2.35 18.80 -11.05
CA GLU A 132 2.59 20.24 -10.90
C GLU A 132 3.95 20.57 -10.26
N LYS A 133 4.47 19.67 -9.42
CA LYS A 133 5.78 19.82 -8.77
C LYS A 133 6.89 19.10 -9.51
N ASP A 134 6.58 18.42 -10.61
CA ASP A 134 7.48 17.53 -11.36
C ASP A 134 8.24 16.55 -10.45
N TYR A 135 7.56 16.07 -9.39
CA TYR A 135 8.08 15.07 -8.45
C TYR A 135 6.95 14.28 -7.81
N GLY A 136 7.08 12.97 -7.82
CA GLY A 136 6.16 12.07 -7.12
C GLY A 136 6.66 10.64 -7.07
N ARG A 137 6.30 9.93 -6.01
CA ARG A 137 6.57 8.50 -5.82
C ARG A 137 5.30 7.80 -5.38
N VAL A 138 4.75 6.96 -6.26
CA VAL A 138 3.57 6.15 -5.94
C VAL A 138 4.01 4.70 -5.76
N VAL A 139 3.70 4.13 -4.60
CA VAL A 139 3.97 2.73 -4.28
C VAL A 139 2.65 2.01 -4.00
N ASN A 140 2.29 1.06 -4.87
CA ASN A 140 1.08 0.26 -4.72
C ASN A 140 1.43 -1.08 -4.05
N ILE A 141 0.75 -1.42 -2.95
CA ILE A 141 0.91 -2.71 -2.30
C ILE A 141 -0.01 -3.72 -2.99
N ALA A 142 0.56 -4.44 -3.96
CA ALA A 142 -0.10 -5.55 -4.61
C ALA A 142 -0.02 -6.83 -3.74
N SER A 143 0.29 -7.97 -4.30
CA SER A 143 0.50 -9.24 -3.58
C SER A 143 1.09 -10.27 -4.54
N ILE A 144 1.80 -11.25 -3.99
CA ILE A 144 2.16 -12.47 -4.72
C ILE A 144 0.92 -13.17 -5.31
N ALA A 145 -0.24 -13.07 -4.63
CA ALA A 145 -1.51 -13.60 -5.13
C ALA A 145 -1.96 -12.96 -6.46
N GLY A 146 -1.55 -11.73 -6.73
CA GLY A 146 -1.81 -11.06 -8.02
C GLY A 146 -0.93 -11.59 -9.16
N LYS A 147 0.19 -12.26 -8.86
CA LYS A 147 1.07 -12.90 -9.85
C LYS A 147 0.67 -14.35 -10.09
N GLU A 148 0.46 -15.13 -9.02
CA GLU A 148 0.27 -16.58 -9.09
C GLU A 148 -1.21 -17.00 -9.07
N GLY A 149 -2.09 -16.20 -8.49
CA GLY A 149 -3.44 -16.61 -8.10
C GLY A 149 -3.42 -17.53 -6.88
N ASN A 150 -4.23 -17.25 -5.87
CA ASN A 150 -4.43 -18.15 -4.74
C ASN A 150 -5.78 -18.86 -4.87
N PRO A 151 -5.81 -20.20 -4.82
CA PRO A 151 -7.06 -20.95 -4.74
C PRO A 151 -7.92 -20.43 -3.58
N ARG A 152 -9.23 -20.38 -3.78
CA ARG A 152 -10.25 -19.92 -2.82
C ARG A 152 -10.21 -18.41 -2.49
N MET A 153 -9.36 -17.63 -3.19
CA MET A 153 -9.20 -16.18 -3.00
C MET A 153 -9.31 -15.45 -4.36
N VAL A 154 -10.26 -15.84 -5.21
CA VAL A 154 -10.37 -15.32 -6.58
C VAL A 154 -10.55 -13.79 -6.61
N PRO A 155 -11.47 -13.17 -5.83
CA PRO A 155 -11.65 -11.72 -5.81
C PRO A 155 -10.35 -10.99 -5.40
N TYR A 156 -9.68 -11.46 -4.37
CA TYR A 156 -8.42 -10.90 -3.91
C TYR A 156 -7.32 -10.98 -4.97
N SER A 157 -7.10 -12.17 -5.51
CA SER A 157 -6.06 -12.40 -6.54
C SER A 157 -6.30 -11.56 -7.78
N ALA A 158 -7.54 -11.51 -8.26
CA ALA A 158 -7.92 -10.72 -9.42
C ALA A 158 -7.70 -9.22 -9.20
N THR A 159 -8.09 -8.70 -8.03
CA THR A 159 -7.90 -7.27 -7.71
C THR A 159 -6.43 -6.90 -7.54
N LYS A 160 -5.61 -7.77 -6.94
CA LYS A 160 -4.17 -7.55 -6.82
C LYS A 160 -3.44 -7.65 -8.17
N ALA A 161 -3.92 -8.51 -9.09
CA ALA A 161 -3.46 -8.52 -10.47
C ALA A 161 -3.85 -7.22 -11.22
N ALA A 162 -5.06 -6.70 -10.99
CA ALA A 162 -5.50 -5.43 -11.56
C ALA A 162 -4.63 -4.25 -11.08
N VAL A 163 -4.22 -4.22 -9.81
CA VAL A 163 -3.26 -3.22 -9.29
C VAL A 163 -1.91 -3.29 -10.01
N ILE A 164 -1.42 -4.48 -10.32
CA ILE A 164 -0.20 -4.66 -11.13
C ILE A 164 -0.40 -4.06 -12.54
N GLY A 165 -1.53 -4.34 -13.18
CA GLY A 165 -1.89 -3.79 -14.49
C GLY A 165 -1.97 -2.25 -14.48
N LEU A 166 -2.67 -1.67 -13.49
CA LEU A 166 -2.76 -0.23 -13.27
C LEU A 166 -1.37 0.39 -13.13
N THR A 167 -0.52 -0.18 -12.27
CA THR A 167 0.85 0.31 -12.04
C THR A 167 1.65 0.41 -13.33
N LYS A 168 1.59 -0.64 -14.17
CA LYS A 168 2.30 -0.68 -15.46
C LYS A 168 1.79 0.39 -16.44
N SER A 169 0.48 0.61 -16.49
CA SER A 169 -0.13 1.60 -17.38
C SER A 169 0.23 3.01 -16.95
N VAL A 170 -0.05 3.36 -15.69
CA VAL A 170 0.20 4.70 -15.16
C VAL A 170 1.69 5.04 -15.14
N GLY A 171 2.57 4.07 -14.83
CA GLY A 171 4.01 4.27 -14.90
C GLY A 171 4.51 4.61 -16.31
N LYS A 172 3.88 4.07 -17.37
CA LYS A 172 4.19 4.42 -18.76
C LYS A 172 3.63 5.78 -19.16
N GLU A 173 2.41 6.11 -18.71
CA GLU A 173 1.78 7.42 -18.97
C GLU A 173 2.62 8.57 -18.40
N LEU A 174 3.28 8.35 -17.25
CA LEU A 174 4.07 9.35 -16.53
C LEU A 174 5.57 9.30 -16.82
N ALA A 175 6.05 8.42 -17.70
CA ALA A 175 7.49 8.21 -17.95
C ALA A 175 8.26 9.45 -18.41
N GLY A 176 7.58 10.47 -18.94
CA GLY A 176 8.16 11.75 -19.33
C GLY A 176 8.15 12.83 -18.24
N THR A 177 7.76 12.49 -17.02
CA THR A 177 7.62 13.39 -15.87
C THR A 177 8.52 12.97 -14.71
N GLY A 178 8.60 13.79 -13.66
CA GLY A 178 9.27 13.45 -12.41
C GLY A 178 8.52 12.46 -11.51
N VAL A 179 7.34 11.95 -11.95
CA VAL A 179 6.48 11.04 -11.16
C VAL A 179 6.74 9.59 -11.53
N LEU A 180 7.10 8.77 -10.55
CA LEU A 180 7.35 7.34 -10.73
C LEU A 180 6.30 6.50 -9.98
N VAL A 181 5.75 5.49 -10.65
CA VAL A 181 4.69 4.63 -10.12
C VAL A 181 5.14 3.17 -10.17
N ASN A 182 5.29 2.55 -9.01
CA ASN A 182 5.72 1.17 -8.88
C ASN A 182 4.80 0.37 -7.95
N CYS A 183 4.88 -0.95 -7.99
CA CYS A 183 4.22 -1.79 -7.00
C CYS A 183 5.16 -2.83 -6.41
N ILE A 184 4.81 -3.32 -5.23
CA ILE A 184 5.47 -4.44 -4.59
C ILE A 184 4.52 -5.63 -4.47
N THR A 185 5.07 -6.86 -4.48
CA THR A 185 4.31 -8.10 -4.37
C THR A 185 4.77 -8.92 -3.16
N PRO A 186 4.33 -8.56 -1.94
CA PRO A 186 4.65 -9.32 -0.74
C PRO A 186 4.06 -10.74 -0.78
N ALA A 187 4.76 -11.70 -0.18
CA ALA A 187 4.17 -12.94 0.30
C ALA A 187 3.48 -12.71 1.65
N VAL A 188 3.40 -13.74 2.48
CA VAL A 188 2.84 -13.62 3.82
C VAL A 188 3.79 -12.84 4.72
N VAL A 189 3.29 -11.78 5.34
CA VAL A 189 4.03 -10.89 6.24
C VAL A 189 3.51 -11.07 7.67
N GLN A 190 4.42 -11.07 8.64
CA GLN A 190 4.09 -11.18 10.05
C GLN A 190 3.31 -9.94 10.51
N THR A 191 1.99 -10.08 10.56
CA THR A 191 1.05 -9.06 11.03
C THR A 191 0.04 -9.71 11.98
N ARG A 192 -0.72 -8.90 12.72
CA ARG A 192 -1.79 -9.41 13.61
C ARG A 192 -2.82 -10.30 12.90
N ILE A 193 -2.98 -10.16 11.59
CA ILE A 193 -3.88 -11.03 10.81
C ILE A 193 -3.44 -12.51 10.88
N LEU A 194 -2.16 -12.80 11.05
CA LEU A 194 -1.70 -14.17 11.21
C LEU A 194 -2.14 -14.83 12.52
N ASP A 195 -2.47 -14.05 13.53
CA ASP A 195 -2.97 -14.56 14.82
C ASP A 195 -4.37 -15.20 14.68
N GLU A 196 -5.08 -14.92 13.57
CA GLU A 196 -6.38 -15.51 13.23
C GLU A 196 -6.27 -16.88 12.53
N PHE A 197 -5.05 -17.29 12.12
CA PHE A 197 -4.81 -18.55 11.43
C PHE A 197 -4.27 -19.63 12.37
N THR A 198 -4.64 -20.90 12.06
CA THR A 198 -4.05 -22.02 12.81
C THR A 198 -2.57 -22.20 12.46
N PRO A 199 -1.77 -22.83 13.34
CA PRO A 199 -0.36 -23.12 13.05
C PRO A 199 -0.15 -23.89 11.76
N GLU A 200 -1.07 -24.81 11.41
CA GLU A 200 -1.03 -25.59 10.18
C GLU A 200 -1.26 -24.72 8.94
N GLN A 201 -2.17 -23.72 9.04
CA GLN A 201 -2.42 -22.77 7.96
C GLN A 201 -1.20 -21.87 7.74
N VAL A 202 -0.61 -21.37 8.81
CA VAL A 202 0.63 -20.57 8.74
C VAL A 202 1.74 -21.38 8.14
N LYS A 203 1.93 -22.63 8.59
CA LYS A 203 2.93 -23.56 8.04
C LYS A 203 2.72 -23.76 6.54
N TYR A 204 1.50 -24.03 6.09
CA TYR A 204 1.19 -24.20 4.65
C TYR A 204 1.56 -22.95 3.83
N MET A 205 1.39 -21.75 4.39
CA MET A 205 1.79 -20.52 3.72
C MET A 205 3.31 -20.36 3.66
N VAL A 206 4.01 -20.70 4.75
CA VAL A 206 5.47 -20.61 4.86
C VAL A 206 6.16 -21.65 3.98
N ASP A 207 5.62 -22.88 3.88
CA ASP A 207 6.17 -23.95 3.04
C ASP A 207 6.26 -23.56 1.54
N LYS A 208 5.52 -22.52 1.12
CA LYS A 208 5.60 -21.95 -0.24
C LYS A 208 6.69 -20.89 -0.41
N ILE A 209 7.34 -20.48 0.67
CA ILE A 209 8.34 -19.41 0.66
C ILE A 209 9.73 -20.05 0.79
N PRO A 210 10.59 -20.01 -0.26
CA PRO A 210 11.92 -20.65 -0.22
C PRO A 210 12.82 -20.17 0.93
N VAL A 211 12.68 -18.92 1.38
CA VAL A 211 13.41 -18.39 2.56
C VAL A 211 12.97 -19.07 3.87
N GLY A 212 11.83 -19.79 3.88
CA GLY A 212 11.40 -20.63 5.00
C GLY A 212 10.79 -19.89 6.19
N ARG A 213 10.40 -18.62 6.01
CA ARG A 213 9.70 -17.82 7.03
C ARG A 213 8.76 -16.81 6.40
N THR A 214 7.90 -16.20 7.22
CA THR A 214 7.14 -14.99 6.84
C THR A 214 8.08 -13.80 6.65
N GLY A 215 7.68 -12.83 5.82
CA GLY A 215 8.32 -11.53 5.76
C GLY A 215 8.05 -10.72 7.03
N GLU A 216 8.97 -9.83 7.36
CA GLU A 216 8.82 -8.85 8.44
C GLU A 216 8.24 -7.54 7.91
N ILE A 217 7.45 -6.83 8.72
CA ILE A 217 6.94 -5.49 8.37
C ILE A 217 8.08 -4.54 8.01
N SER A 218 9.19 -4.63 8.75
CA SER A 218 10.39 -3.82 8.54
C SER A 218 11.04 -4.05 7.17
N GLU A 219 10.98 -5.26 6.62
CA GLU A 219 11.51 -5.58 5.29
C GLU A 219 10.65 -4.93 4.20
N ILE A 220 9.32 -5.00 4.35
CA ILE A 220 8.38 -4.34 3.44
C ILE A 220 8.57 -2.82 3.49
N ALA A 221 8.62 -2.25 4.68
CA ALA A 221 8.79 -0.82 4.89
C ALA A 221 10.13 -0.30 4.33
N ALA A 222 11.20 -1.10 4.37
CA ALA A 222 12.49 -0.76 3.80
C ALA A 222 12.42 -0.61 2.26
N LEU A 223 11.76 -1.57 1.58
CA LEU A 223 11.57 -1.50 0.12
C LEU A 223 10.66 -0.33 -0.26
N VAL A 224 9.57 -0.11 0.48
CA VAL A 224 8.67 1.03 0.26
C VAL A 224 9.42 2.35 0.43
N ALA A 225 10.26 2.49 1.46
CA ALA A 225 11.04 3.70 1.67
C ALA A 225 12.02 3.98 0.53
N TRP A 226 12.72 2.95 0.02
CA TRP A 226 13.57 3.11 -1.15
C TRP A 226 12.78 3.54 -2.39
N LEU A 227 11.65 2.87 -2.68
CA LEU A 227 10.77 3.22 -3.80
C LEU A 227 10.17 4.63 -3.68
N SER A 228 10.01 5.13 -2.46
CA SER A 228 9.50 6.46 -2.15
C SER A 228 10.58 7.56 -2.20
N SER A 229 11.83 7.19 -2.40
CA SER A 229 12.97 8.11 -2.31
C SER A 229 13.48 8.59 -3.68
N PRO A 230 14.28 9.66 -3.72
CA PRO A 230 14.99 10.08 -4.93
C PRO A 230 15.99 9.05 -5.46
N GLU A 231 16.44 8.09 -4.64
CA GLU A 231 17.35 7.00 -5.07
C GLU A 231 16.66 6.06 -6.08
N CYS A 232 15.33 5.90 -6.00
CA CYS A 232 14.53 5.27 -7.04
C CYS A 232 14.28 6.29 -8.16
N SER A 233 15.18 6.36 -9.14
CA SER A 233 15.12 7.36 -10.22
C SER A 233 14.97 6.77 -11.63
N PHE A 234 15.14 5.46 -11.79
CA PHE A 234 15.11 4.78 -13.11
C PHE A 234 14.13 3.60 -13.16
N SER A 235 13.20 3.51 -12.20
CA SER A 235 12.19 2.46 -12.16
C SER A 235 10.80 3.06 -12.09
N THR A 236 9.99 2.82 -13.14
CA THR A 236 8.57 3.14 -13.18
C THR A 236 7.80 2.03 -13.88
N GLY A 237 6.56 1.78 -13.49
CA GLY A 237 5.74 0.66 -13.98
C GLY A 237 6.29 -0.71 -13.56
N ALA A 238 7.24 -0.76 -12.63
CA ALA A 238 7.90 -1.99 -12.22
C ALA A 238 7.13 -2.72 -11.10
N VAL A 239 7.32 -4.03 -11.07
CA VAL A 239 6.75 -4.94 -10.07
C VAL A 239 7.91 -5.52 -9.26
N PHE A 240 8.10 -5.03 -8.07
CA PHE A 240 9.17 -5.47 -7.18
C PHE A 240 8.69 -6.64 -6.33
N ASP A 241 9.30 -7.80 -6.54
CA ASP A 241 9.00 -8.98 -5.72
C ASP A 241 9.65 -8.88 -4.34
N ILE A 242 8.85 -9.16 -3.31
CA ILE A 242 9.31 -9.29 -1.93
C ILE A 242 8.63 -10.49 -1.28
N SER A 243 8.78 -11.64 -1.94
CA SER A 243 8.06 -12.87 -1.59
C SER A 243 8.96 -13.96 -0.98
N GLY A 244 10.22 -13.64 -0.69
CA GLY A 244 11.18 -14.62 -0.18
C GLY A 244 11.50 -15.72 -1.18
N GLY A 245 11.49 -15.39 -2.48
CA GLY A 245 11.78 -16.33 -3.58
C GLY A 245 10.59 -17.14 -4.06
N ARG A 246 9.37 -16.86 -3.56
CA ARG A 246 8.16 -17.60 -3.97
C ARG A 246 7.80 -17.33 -5.44
N ALA A 247 7.96 -16.10 -5.93
CA ALA A 247 7.86 -15.79 -7.34
C ALA A 247 9.19 -15.25 -7.87
N THR A 248 9.51 -15.56 -9.12
CA THR A 248 10.79 -15.22 -9.76
C THR A 248 10.63 -14.45 -11.07
N TYR A 249 9.43 -13.93 -11.38
CA TYR A 249 9.13 -13.21 -12.61
C TYR A 249 8.33 -11.93 -12.32
#